data_c4c8ca52c27f563d0afbadae01fce9df
#
_entry.id   c4c8ca52c27f563d0afbadae01fce9df
#
_cell.length_a   1.000
_cell.length_b   1.000
_cell.length_c   1.000
_cell.angle_alpha   90.00
_cell.angle_beta   90.00
_cell.angle_gamma   90.00
#
_symmetry.space_group_name_H-M   'P 1'
#
loop_
_entity.id
_entity.type
_entity.pdbx_description
1 polymer ?
#
loop_
_entity_poly.entity_id
_entity_poly.type
_entity_poly.pdbx_seq_one_letter_code
_entity_poly.pdbx_strand_id
1 'polypeptide(L)'
;MAFSAGEAPDAAGSEHAFSPADRRVVYRVIAERRDMRRFVPNSAVPEEVLARLLQAAHAAPSVGLMQPWRFIRITDDALRRRIHALVDEERPRTAQALGPRGEDFLRLKVEGILECAELLVVALADNRDVHIFGRRTLPQMDLASVSCAIQNLWLAARAEGLGVGWVSLFEPQPLADVLGLPAGAEPVAVLCVGPVPEFPDRPALELDGWTHARPLSEFVSENRWGQPPGNPARGTDTGAASTVSSQPV
;
A
#
# COMPACT_ATOMS: atom_id res chain seq x y z
N MET A 1 -8.80 -3.04 14.76
CA MET A 1 -10.05 -2.43 15.23
C MET A 1 -11.11 -2.69 14.18
N ALA A 2 -12.12 -3.50 14.49
CA ALA A 2 -13.30 -3.60 13.65
C ALA A 2 -14.00 -2.24 13.64
N PHE A 3 -14.41 -1.76 12.46
CA PHE A 3 -15.42 -0.70 12.40
C PHE A 3 -16.65 -1.24 13.12
N SER A 4 -16.88 -0.80 14.36
CA SER A 4 -18.13 -1.07 15.04
C SER A 4 -19.23 -0.49 14.18
N ALA A 5 -20.05 -1.36 13.59
CA ALA A 5 -21.27 -0.99 12.91
C ALA A 5 -22.33 -0.61 13.98
N GLY A 6 -22.05 0.45 14.75
CA GLY A 6 -23.09 1.18 15.43
C GLY A 6 -23.94 1.82 14.32
N GLU A 7 -25.22 1.52 14.30
CA GLU A 7 -26.19 2.24 13.46
C GLU A 7 -26.07 3.73 13.78
N ALA A 8 -25.28 4.44 12.95
CA ALA A 8 -25.35 5.89 12.92
C ALA A 8 -26.77 6.23 12.44
N PRO A 9 -27.48 7.18 13.12
CA PRO A 9 -28.76 7.63 12.64
C PRO A 9 -28.59 8.06 11.18
N ASP A 10 -29.54 7.66 10.34
CA ASP A 10 -29.66 8.08 8.95
C ASP A 10 -29.65 9.61 8.92
N ALA A 11 -28.48 10.21 8.83
CA ALA A 11 -28.37 11.61 8.46
C ALA A 11 -29.01 11.70 7.08
N ALA A 12 -30.06 12.51 6.96
CA ALA A 12 -30.88 12.72 5.78
C ALA A 12 -29.99 12.59 4.54
N GLY A 13 -30.18 11.50 3.78
CA GLY A 13 -29.22 11.04 2.80
C GLY A 13 -28.98 12.12 1.75
N SER A 14 -27.75 12.55 1.60
CA SER A 14 -27.35 13.30 0.42
C SER A 14 -27.82 12.49 -0.79
N GLU A 15 -28.47 13.13 -1.77
CA GLU A 15 -28.91 12.53 -3.02
C GLU A 15 -27.80 11.74 -3.75
N HIS A 16 -26.54 12.03 -3.39
CA HIS A 16 -25.33 11.41 -3.93
C HIS A 16 -24.76 10.27 -3.05
N ALA A 17 -25.38 9.96 -1.91
CA ALA A 17 -24.90 8.87 -1.06
C ALA A 17 -25.32 7.51 -1.61
N PHE A 18 -24.38 6.57 -1.64
CA PHE A 18 -24.71 5.17 -1.92
C PHE A 18 -25.65 4.58 -0.86
N SER A 19 -26.34 3.50 -1.22
CA SER A 19 -27.24 2.81 -0.29
C SER A 19 -26.48 2.37 0.99
N PRO A 20 -27.16 2.26 2.14
CA PRO A 20 -26.53 1.75 3.36
C PRO A 20 -25.86 0.37 3.16
N ALA A 21 -26.42 -0.49 2.31
CA ALA A 21 -25.86 -1.79 1.98
C ALA A 21 -24.52 -1.66 1.24
N ASP A 22 -24.46 -0.81 0.22
CA ASP A 22 -23.25 -0.58 -0.57
C ASP A 22 -22.15 0.06 0.28
N ARG A 23 -22.51 1.05 1.11
CA ARG A 23 -21.57 1.65 2.06
C ARG A 23 -20.94 0.63 3.01
N ARG A 24 -21.75 -0.29 3.56
CA ARG A 24 -21.23 -1.38 4.43
C ARG A 24 -20.25 -2.29 3.70
N VAL A 25 -20.50 -2.60 2.43
CA VAL A 25 -19.57 -3.42 1.62
C VAL A 25 -18.22 -2.71 1.47
N VAL A 26 -18.23 -1.42 1.11
CA VAL A 26 -16.99 -0.62 0.93
C VAL A 26 -16.17 -0.60 2.24
N TYR A 27 -16.79 -0.25 3.37
CA TYR A 27 -16.07 -0.21 4.65
C TYR A 27 -15.58 -1.58 5.09
N ARG A 28 -16.34 -2.65 4.82
CA ARG A 28 -15.92 -4.02 5.11
C ARG A 28 -14.68 -4.42 4.30
N VAL A 29 -14.66 -4.16 3.01
CA VAL A 29 -13.49 -4.45 2.16
C VAL A 29 -12.26 -3.71 2.66
N ILE A 30 -12.38 -2.42 3.02
CA ILE A 30 -11.28 -1.63 3.59
C ILE A 30 -10.78 -2.25 4.90
N ALA A 31 -11.69 -2.61 5.81
CA ALA A 31 -11.37 -3.15 7.13
C ALA A 31 -10.73 -4.54 7.07
N GLU A 32 -11.18 -5.38 6.15
CA GLU A 32 -10.76 -6.78 6.04
C GLU A 32 -9.62 -7.01 5.04
N ARG A 33 -9.19 -6.00 4.29
CA ARG A 33 -8.00 -6.10 3.44
C ARG A 33 -6.77 -6.43 4.29
N ARG A 34 -5.97 -7.40 3.84
CA ARG A 34 -4.71 -7.79 4.47
C ARG A 34 -3.58 -7.80 3.45
N ASP A 35 -2.37 -7.55 3.92
CA ASP A 35 -1.15 -7.76 3.16
C ASP A 35 -0.77 -9.23 3.25
N MET A 36 -0.89 -9.96 2.13
CA MET A 36 -0.76 -11.41 2.09
C MET A 36 0.64 -11.84 1.66
N ARG A 37 1.17 -12.86 2.32
CA ARG A 37 2.50 -13.42 2.03
C ARG A 37 2.46 -14.91 1.70
N ARG A 38 1.30 -15.55 1.91
CA ARG A 38 1.06 -16.97 1.63
C ARG A 38 -0.08 -17.11 0.65
N PHE A 39 0.16 -17.83 -0.42
CA PHE A 39 -0.81 -18.04 -1.49
C PHE A 39 -1.07 -19.55 -1.66
N VAL A 40 -2.18 -19.90 -2.31
CA VAL A 40 -2.46 -21.29 -2.69
C VAL A 40 -1.57 -21.64 -3.88
N PRO A 41 -0.63 -22.57 -3.74
CA PRO A 41 0.27 -22.94 -4.82
C PRO A 41 -0.49 -23.49 -6.04
N ASN A 42 0.06 -23.29 -7.24
CA ASN A 42 -0.51 -23.75 -8.50
C ASN A 42 -1.96 -23.29 -8.74
N SER A 43 -2.38 -22.21 -8.09
CA SER A 43 -3.67 -21.57 -8.34
C SER A 43 -3.57 -20.63 -9.55
N ALA A 44 -4.73 -20.23 -10.06
CA ALA A 44 -4.83 -19.28 -11.16
C ALA A 44 -5.82 -18.15 -10.82
N VAL A 45 -5.63 -17.00 -11.45
CA VAL A 45 -6.60 -15.91 -11.47
C VAL A 45 -7.19 -15.87 -12.89
N PRO A 46 -8.51 -15.97 -13.07
CA PRO A 46 -9.11 -15.83 -14.40
C PRO A 46 -8.76 -14.51 -15.06
N GLU A 47 -8.54 -14.50 -16.37
CA GLU A 47 -8.14 -13.28 -17.11
C GLU A 47 -9.15 -12.14 -16.96
N GLU A 48 -10.44 -12.45 -16.92
CA GLU A 48 -11.49 -11.45 -16.73
C GLU A 48 -11.47 -10.85 -15.30
N VAL A 49 -11.02 -11.62 -14.29
CA VAL A 49 -10.81 -11.10 -12.94
C VAL A 49 -9.61 -10.18 -12.93
N LEU A 50 -8.47 -10.63 -13.47
CA LEU A 50 -7.26 -9.80 -13.56
C LEU A 50 -7.55 -8.49 -14.32
N ALA A 51 -8.30 -8.55 -15.42
CA ALA A 51 -8.70 -7.37 -16.18
C ALA A 51 -9.51 -6.38 -15.32
N ARG A 52 -10.46 -6.88 -14.49
CA ARG A 52 -11.22 -6.02 -13.56
C ARG A 52 -10.31 -5.37 -12.50
N LEU A 53 -9.34 -6.11 -11.97
CA LEU A 53 -8.38 -5.57 -11.00
C LEU A 53 -7.54 -4.44 -11.61
N LEU A 54 -7.04 -4.64 -12.82
CA LEU A 54 -6.26 -3.62 -13.55
C LEU A 54 -7.13 -2.40 -13.91
N GLN A 55 -8.39 -2.62 -14.28
CA GLN A 55 -9.35 -1.53 -14.53
C GLN A 55 -9.63 -0.72 -13.26
N ALA A 56 -9.78 -1.38 -12.11
CA ALA A 56 -9.94 -0.71 -10.81
C ALA A 56 -8.70 0.13 -10.46
N ALA A 57 -7.50 -0.40 -10.70
CA ALA A 57 -6.26 0.35 -10.55
C ALA A 57 -6.23 1.58 -11.45
N HIS A 58 -6.59 1.42 -12.73
CA HIS A 58 -6.57 2.51 -13.72
C HIS A 58 -7.60 3.61 -13.41
N ALA A 59 -8.66 3.32 -12.70
CA ALA A 59 -9.66 4.27 -12.23
C ALA A 59 -9.20 5.14 -11.04
N ALA A 60 -7.98 4.95 -10.55
CA ALA A 60 -7.45 5.73 -9.43
C ALA A 60 -7.27 7.21 -9.81
N PRO A 61 -7.43 8.13 -8.83
CA PRO A 61 -7.09 9.53 -9.04
C PRO A 61 -5.57 9.68 -9.24
N SER A 62 -5.17 10.68 -10.02
CA SER A 62 -3.75 11.00 -10.17
C SER A 62 -3.54 12.51 -10.25
N VAL A 63 -2.37 12.97 -9.80
CA VAL A 63 -1.99 14.37 -9.88
C VAL A 63 -2.05 14.85 -11.32
N GLY A 64 -2.79 15.94 -11.58
CA GLY A 64 -2.94 16.50 -12.93
C GLY A 64 -3.44 15.50 -13.98
N LEU A 65 -4.17 14.45 -13.59
CA LEU A 65 -4.59 13.34 -14.47
C LEU A 65 -3.40 12.67 -15.19
N MET A 66 -2.25 12.65 -14.58
CA MET A 66 -1.00 12.17 -15.17
C MET A 66 -0.98 10.65 -15.44
N GLN A 67 -1.68 9.86 -14.60
CA GLN A 67 -1.72 8.39 -14.69
C GLN A 67 -0.30 7.76 -14.82
N PRO A 68 0.57 7.99 -13.83
CA PRO A 68 2.00 7.68 -13.94
C PRO A 68 2.33 6.20 -13.79
N TRP A 69 1.38 5.35 -13.55
CA TRP A 69 1.56 3.91 -13.34
C TRP A 69 1.80 3.14 -14.61
N ARG A 70 2.67 2.13 -14.51
CA ARG A 70 2.84 1.06 -15.48
C ARG A 70 2.77 -0.26 -14.74
N PHE A 71 1.94 -1.19 -15.23
CA PHE A 71 1.82 -2.54 -14.69
C PHE A 71 2.49 -3.50 -15.66
N ILE A 72 3.45 -4.28 -15.16
CA ILE A 72 4.20 -5.28 -15.92
C ILE A 72 3.82 -6.63 -15.34
N ARG A 73 3.08 -7.44 -16.11
CA ARG A 73 2.73 -8.81 -15.73
C ARG A 73 3.90 -9.74 -16.01
N ILE A 74 4.30 -10.50 -15.03
CA ILE A 74 5.42 -11.43 -15.10
C ILE A 74 4.86 -12.84 -15.30
N THR A 75 4.94 -13.34 -16.51
CA THR A 75 4.48 -14.68 -16.91
C THR A 75 5.63 -15.65 -17.14
N ASP A 76 6.86 -15.16 -17.27
CA ASP A 76 8.07 -15.96 -17.43
C ASP A 76 8.61 -16.43 -16.06
N ASP A 77 8.70 -17.73 -15.87
CA ASP A 77 9.17 -18.32 -14.60
C ASP A 77 10.63 -18.03 -14.30
N ALA A 78 11.50 -17.89 -15.33
CA ALA A 78 12.89 -17.55 -15.12
C ALA A 78 13.02 -16.09 -14.63
N LEU A 79 12.24 -15.18 -15.22
CA LEU A 79 12.16 -13.80 -14.78
C LEU A 79 11.59 -13.68 -13.37
N ARG A 80 10.55 -14.44 -13.03
CA ARG A 80 9.96 -14.50 -11.68
C ARG A 80 11.02 -14.93 -10.65
N ARG A 81 11.82 -15.95 -10.93
CA ARG A 81 12.93 -16.39 -10.06
C ARG A 81 14.03 -15.33 -9.92
N ARG A 82 14.33 -14.59 -10.99
CA ARG A 82 15.30 -13.49 -10.91
C ARG A 82 14.80 -12.36 -10.02
N ILE A 83 13.54 -11.98 -10.12
CA ILE A 83 12.91 -10.98 -9.23
C ILE A 83 12.93 -11.46 -7.78
N HIS A 84 12.61 -12.72 -7.53
CA HIS A 84 12.71 -13.32 -6.19
C HIS A 84 14.14 -13.24 -5.63
N ALA A 85 15.16 -13.55 -6.45
CA ALA A 85 16.55 -13.47 -6.03
C ALA A 85 16.96 -12.06 -5.60
N LEU A 86 16.48 -11.00 -6.27
CA LEU A 86 16.73 -9.61 -5.85
C LEU A 86 16.14 -9.30 -4.46
N VAL A 87 15.00 -9.87 -4.14
CA VAL A 87 14.39 -9.74 -2.80
C VAL A 87 15.20 -10.51 -1.76
N ASP A 88 15.64 -11.72 -2.09
CA ASP A 88 16.50 -12.53 -1.20
C ASP A 88 17.86 -11.88 -0.94
N GLU A 89 18.45 -11.20 -1.92
CA GLU A 89 19.69 -10.44 -1.76
C GLU A 89 19.54 -9.22 -0.84
N GLU A 90 18.39 -8.54 -0.90
CA GLU A 90 18.12 -7.36 -0.07
C GLU A 90 17.78 -7.73 1.38
N ARG A 91 17.20 -8.89 1.60
CA ARG A 91 16.75 -9.34 2.92
C ARG A 91 17.83 -9.31 4.00
N PRO A 92 19.06 -9.86 3.81
CA PRO A 92 20.12 -9.77 4.81
C PRO A 92 20.65 -8.33 5.00
N ARG A 93 20.64 -7.49 3.97
CA ARG A 93 21.06 -6.08 4.08
C ARG A 93 20.08 -5.31 4.97
N THR A 94 18.78 -5.50 4.74
CA THR A 94 17.73 -4.93 5.60
C THR A 94 17.85 -5.44 7.04
N ALA A 95 18.10 -6.74 7.24
CA ALA A 95 18.31 -7.30 8.58
C ALA A 95 19.50 -6.64 9.28
N GLN A 96 20.59 -6.43 8.57
CA GLN A 96 21.77 -5.73 9.11
C GLN A 96 21.43 -4.28 9.51
N ALA A 97 20.70 -3.56 8.67
CA ALA A 97 20.28 -2.19 8.94
C ALA A 97 19.33 -2.07 10.15
N LEU A 98 18.55 -3.11 10.46
CA LEU A 98 17.67 -3.19 11.62
C LEU A 98 18.41 -3.46 12.95
N GLY A 99 19.70 -3.76 12.92
CA GLY A 99 20.52 -4.01 14.09
C GLY A 99 19.95 -5.11 15.00
N PRO A 100 19.63 -4.82 16.28
CA PRO A 100 19.14 -5.84 17.21
C PRO A 100 17.84 -6.56 16.78
N ARG A 101 17.05 -5.95 15.91
CA ARG A 101 15.81 -6.54 15.38
C ARG A 101 16.00 -7.36 14.09
N GLY A 102 17.23 -7.44 13.59
CA GLY A 102 17.53 -8.13 12.33
C GLY A 102 17.17 -9.63 12.36
N GLU A 103 17.44 -10.32 13.46
CA GLU A 103 17.08 -11.74 13.60
C GLU A 103 15.56 -11.96 13.61
N ASP A 104 14.79 -11.10 14.26
CA ASP A 104 13.34 -11.18 14.28
C ASP A 104 12.78 -10.91 12.87
N PHE A 105 13.34 -9.94 12.14
CA PHE A 105 12.99 -9.66 10.75
C PHE A 105 13.23 -10.89 9.85
N LEU A 106 14.35 -11.59 10.01
CA LEU A 106 14.68 -12.79 9.22
C LEU A 106 13.69 -13.95 9.42
N ARG A 107 12.95 -13.97 10.53
CA ARG A 107 11.89 -14.97 10.78
C ARG A 107 10.58 -14.65 10.07
N LEU A 108 10.37 -13.38 9.67
CA LEU A 108 9.16 -12.98 8.97
C LEU A 108 9.11 -13.54 7.55
N LYS A 109 7.93 -13.95 7.10
CA LYS A 109 7.68 -14.18 5.68
C LYS A 109 7.33 -12.85 5.02
N VAL A 110 8.24 -12.34 4.18
CA VAL A 110 8.15 -10.97 3.63
C VAL A 110 7.63 -10.91 2.20
N GLU A 111 7.50 -12.06 1.52
CA GLU A 111 7.09 -12.12 0.12
C GLU A 111 6.29 -13.40 -0.18
N GLY A 112 5.70 -13.50 -1.36
CA GLY A 112 5.00 -14.68 -1.89
C GLY A 112 5.22 -14.83 -3.40
N ILE A 113 6.36 -14.35 -3.91
CA ILE A 113 6.66 -14.22 -5.34
C ILE A 113 6.59 -15.55 -6.07
N LEU A 114 7.10 -16.63 -5.48
CA LEU A 114 7.10 -17.95 -6.11
C LEU A 114 5.80 -18.74 -5.90
N GLU A 115 4.90 -18.28 -5.03
CA GLU A 115 3.67 -18.98 -4.66
C GLU A 115 2.41 -18.36 -5.31
N CYS A 116 2.42 -17.05 -5.56
CA CYS A 116 1.25 -16.33 -6.07
C CYS A 116 0.89 -16.75 -7.51
N ALA A 117 -0.40 -16.66 -7.83
CA ALA A 117 -0.90 -16.95 -9.17
C ALA A 117 -0.42 -15.91 -10.19
N GLU A 118 -0.56 -14.63 -9.86
CA GLU A 118 -0.16 -13.51 -10.71
C GLU A 118 0.93 -12.69 -10.02
N LEU A 119 1.96 -12.32 -10.78
CA LEU A 119 3.01 -11.42 -10.34
C LEU A 119 2.99 -10.16 -11.21
N LEU A 120 2.80 -9.00 -10.58
CA LEU A 120 2.80 -7.71 -11.25
C LEU A 120 3.92 -6.84 -10.68
N VAL A 121 4.76 -6.27 -11.54
CA VAL A 121 5.63 -5.17 -11.12
C VAL A 121 4.94 -3.85 -11.48
N VAL A 122 4.84 -2.97 -10.51
CA VAL A 122 4.31 -1.63 -10.71
C VAL A 122 5.45 -0.64 -10.76
N ALA A 123 5.49 0.16 -11.80
CA ALA A 123 6.52 1.17 -12.00
C ALA A 123 5.92 2.55 -12.24
N LEU A 124 6.66 3.57 -11.87
CA LEU A 124 6.47 4.93 -12.36
C LEU A 124 6.91 5.01 -13.82
N ALA A 125 6.11 5.68 -14.63
CA ALA A 125 6.45 5.94 -16.04
C ALA A 125 7.71 6.82 -16.15
N ASP A 126 8.36 6.79 -17.30
CA ASP A 126 9.36 7.77 -17.72
C ASP A 126 8.74 9.14 -18.03
N ASN A 127 9.56 10.13 -18.35
CA ASN A 127 9.15 11.47 -18.79
C ASN A 127 8.17 12.19 -17.83
N ARG A 128 8.22 11.89 -16.52
CA ARG A 128 7.34 12.51 -15.52
C ARG A 128 7.58 14.01 -15.33
N ASP A 129 8.76 14.49 -15.64
CA ASP A 129 9.17 15.88 -15.41
C ASP A 129 8.46 16.89 -16.32
N VAL A 130 7.85 16.44 -17.42
CA VAL A 130 7.01 17.31 -18.26
C VAL A 130 5.67 17.68 -17.58
N HIS A 131 5.27 16.94 -16.55
CA HIS A 131 4.05 17.18 -15.79
C HIS A 131 4.31 18.13 -14.62
N ILE A 132 4.01 19.41 -14.80
CA ILE A 132 4.25 20.47 -13.81
C ILE A 132 3.06 20.61 -12.85
N PHE A 133 1.82 20.45 -13.35
CA PHE A 133 0.61 20.67 -12.56
C PHE A 133 0.55 19.71 -11.35
N GLY A 134 0.55 20.31 -10.15
CA GLY A 134 0.53 19.58 -8.87
C GLY A 134 1.86 18.95 -8.45
N ARG A 135 2.89 18.92 -9.33
CA ARG A 135 4.22 18.35 -9.03
C ARG A 135 5.32 19.38 -8.80
N ARG A 136 5.12 20.64 -9.22
CA ARG A 136 6.16 21.68 -9.13
C ARG A 136 6.79 21.82 -7.74
N THR A 137 5.99 21.71 -6.70
CA THR A 137 6.43 21.83 -5.30
C THR A 137 6.48 20.50 -4.56
N LEU A 138 5.79 19.50 -5.08
CA LEU A 138 5.67 18.15 -4.49
C LEU A 138 5.87 17.09 -5.57
N PRO A 139 7.11 16.85 -6.06
CA PRO A 139 7.40 15.90 -7.13
C PRO A 139 6.89 14.48 -6.81
N GLN A 140 6.91 14.09 -5.53
CA GLN A 140 6.47 12.78 -5.04
C GLN A 140 4.97 12.50 -5.22
N MET A 141 4.18 13.46 -5.73
CA MET A 141 2.75 13.24 -6.01
C MET A 141 2.52 12.23 -7.14
N ASP A 142 3.51 11.94 -7.96
CA ASP A 142 3.47 10.82 -8.91
C ASP A 142 3.48 9.47 -8.17
N LEU A 143 4.35 9.29 -7.20
CA LEU A 143 4.39 8.10 -6.34
C LEU A 143 3.09 7.95 -5.52
N ALA A 144 2.56 9.05 -4.97
CA ALA A 144 1.26 9.04 -4.27
C ALA A 144 0.13 8.57 -5.21
N SER A 145 0.15 9.00 -6.48
CA SER A 145 -0.82 8.59 -7.49
C SER A 145 -0.72 7.08 -7.80
N VAL A 146 0.49 6.54 -7.95
CA VAL A 146 0.70 5.09 -8.13
C VAL A 146 0.21 4.31 -6.90
N SER A 147 0.43 4.83 -5.69
CA SER A 147 -0.03 4.20 -4.46
C SER A 147 -1.57 4.11 -4.40
N CYS A 148 -2.29 5.12 -4.92
CA CYS A 148 -3.74 5.08 -5.06
C CYS A 148 -4.19 3.97 -6.05
N ALA A 149 -3.48 3.81 -7.16
CA ALA A 149 -3.77 2.75 -8.14
C ALA A 149 -3.56 1.35 -7.54
N ILE A 150 -2.46 1.16 -6.82
CA ILE A 150 -2.20 -0.10 -6.10
C ILE A 150 -3.28 -0.36 -5.05
N GLN A 151 -3.67 0.64 -4.28
CA GLN A 151 -4.73 0.49 -3.26
C GLN A 151 -6.08 0.12 -3.89
N ASN A 152 -6.46 0.73 -5.02
CA ASN A 152 -7.68 0.35 -5.73
C ASN A 152 -7.65 -1.11 -6.19
N LEU A 153 -6.53 -1.56 -6.80
CA LEU A 153 -6.33 -2.96 -7.16
C LEU A 153 -6.49 -3.88 -5.95
N TRP A 154 -5.92 -3.50 -4.84
CA TRP A 154 -5.93 -4.29 -3.61
C TRP A 154 -7.33 -4.45 -3.03
N LEU A 155 -8.10 -3.37 -2.99
CA LEU A 155 -9.50 -3.41 -2.53
C LEU A 155 -10.39 -4.24 -3.47
N ALA A 156 -10.19 -4.08 -4.79
CA ALA A 156 -10.89 -4.88 -5.79
C ALA A 156 -10.54 -6.37 -5.65
N ALA A 157 -9.27 -6.72 -5.49
CA ALA A 157 -8.83 -8.09 -5.26
C ALA A 157 -9.46 -8.69 -4.00
N ARG A 158 -9.52 -7.94 -2.88
CA ARG A 158 -10.19 -8.38 -1.65
C ARG A 158 -11.68 -8.62 -1.88
N ALA A 159 -12.34 -7.78 -2.67
CA ALA A 159 -13.75 -7.98 -3.02
C ALA A 159 -13.98 -9.24 -3.87
N GLU A 160 -13.04 -9.61 -4.73
CA GLU A 160 -13.04 -10.85 -5.53
C GLU A 160 -12.56 -12.08 -4.72
N GLY A 161 -12.23 -11.93 -3.42
CA GLY A 161 -11.73 -13.02 -2.59
C GLY A 161 -10.26 -13.36 -2.79
N LEU A 162 -9.50 -12.49 -3.47
CA LEU A 162 -8.08 -12.65 -3.73
C LEU A 162 -7.21 -11.89 -2.74
N GLY A 163 -6.09 -12.47 -2.38
CA GLY A 163 -5.04 -11.81 -1.61
C GLY A 163 -4.10 -11.01 -2.50
N VAL A 164 -3.58 -9.91 -1.95
CA VAL A 164 -2.48 -9.15 -2.55
C VAL A 164 -1.38 -8.98 -1.50
N GLY A 165 -0.13 -9.19 -1.89
CA GLY A 165 1.05 -8.86 -1.12
C GLY A 165 1.86 -7.78 -1.82
N TRP A 166 2.21 -6.72 -1.10
CA TRP A 166 3.08 -5.65 -1.61
C TRP A 166 4.51 -5.89 -1.11
N VAL A 167 5.42 -6.19 -2.04
CA VAL A 167 6.84 -6.35 -1.78
C VAL A 167 7.58 -5.12 -2.27
N SER A 168 8.31 -4.46 -1.36
CA SER A 168 9.20 -3.32 -1.64
C SER A 168 10.64 -3.58 -1.16
N LEU A 169 10.95 -4.82 -0.88
CA LEU A 169 12.26 -5.28 -0.39
C LEU A 169 13.14 -5.64 -1.60
N PHE A 170 13.63 -4.63 -2.30
CA PHE A 170 14.52 -4.77 -3.46
C PHE A 170 15.24 -3.44 -3.73
N GLU A 171 16.42 -3.51 -4.35
CA GLU A 171 17.08 -2.33 -4.92
C GLU A 171 16.40 -1.95 -6.24
N PRO A 172 15.97 -0.67 -6.42
CA PRO A 172 15.21 -0.27 -7.60
C PRO A 172 15.96 -0.47 -8.93
N GLN A 173 17.24 -0.12 -9.00
CA GLN A 173 17.99 -0.17 -10.26
C GLN A 173 18.20 -1.59 -10.77
N PRO A 174 18.64 -2.58 -9.98
CA PRO A 174 18.72 -3.98 -10.44
C PRO A 174 17.39 -4.52 -10.94
N LEU A 175 16.25 -4.15 -10.31
CA LEU A 175 14.93 -4.57 -10.79
C LEU A 175 14.56 -3.87 -12.11
N ALA A 176 14.88 -2.59 -12.26
CA ALA A 176 14.68 -1.86 -13.50
C ALA A 176 15.48 -2.49 -14.65
N ASP A 177 16.75 -2.85 -14.41
CA ASP A 177 17.62 -3.48 -15.40
C ASP A 177 17.09 -4.86 -15.83
N VAL A 178 16.64 -5.67 -14.88
CA VAL A 178 16.06 -7.00 -15.15
C VAL A 178 14.79 -6.90 -16.00
N LEU A 179 14.01 -5.83 -15.83
CA LEU A 179 12.77 -5.59 -16.56
C LEU A 179 12.96 -4.78 -17.85
N GLY A 180 14.15 -4.25 -18.10
CA GLY A 180 14.42 -3.40 -19.26
C GLY A 180 13.65 -2.08 -19.21
N LEU A 181 13.49 -1.49 -18.02
CA LEU A 181 12.78 -0.22 -17.91
C LEU A 181 13.55 0.91 -18.59
N PRO A 182 12.86 1.84 -19.29
CA PRO A 182 13.51 2.98 -19.90
C PRO A 182 14.08 3.94 -18.83
N ALA A 183 15.06 4.73 -19.21
CA ALA A 183 15.62 5.76 -18.34
C ALA A 183 14.51 6.70 -17.81
N GLY A 184 14.50 6.95 -16.51
CA GLY A 184 13.48 7.76 -15.84
C GLY A 184 12.25 6.99 -15.39
N ALA A 185 12.03 5.76 -15.83
CA ALA A 185 11.04 4.86 -15.20
C ALA A 185 11.63 4.21 -13.95
N GLU A 186 10.77 3.91 -12.96
CA GLU A 186 11.23 3.51 -11.63
C GLU A 186 10.29 2.46 -11.04
N PRO A 187 10.77 1.24 -10.67
CA PRO A 187 9.92 0.25 -10.04
C PRO A 187 9.54 0.69 -8.61
N VAL A 188 8.26 0.54 -8.29
CA VAL A 188 7.68 0.97 -7.00
C VAL A 188 7.31 -0.22 -6.13
N ALA A 189 6.79 -1.28 -6.74
CA ALA A 189 6.27 -2.43 -6.02
C ALA A 189 6.31 -3.70 -6.85
N VAL A 190 6.51 -4.83 -6.19
CA VAL A 190 6.20 -6.15 -6.71
C VAL A 190 4.94 -6.63 -6.01
N LEU A 191 3.84 -6.83 -6.75
CA LEU A 191 2.57 -7.29 -6.22
C LEU A 191 2.38 -8.77 -6.50
N CYS A 192 2.25 -9.54 -5.43
CA CYS A 192 1.84 -10.95 -5.48
C CYS A 192 0.32 -10.99 -5.38
N VAL A 193 -0.37 -11.57 -6.36
CA VAL A 193 -1.84 -11.63 -6.39
C VAL A 193 -2.30 -13.08 -6.58
N GLY A 194 -3.32 -13.51 -5.84
CA GLY A 194 -3.88 -14.84 -6.02
C GLY A 194 -4.78 -15.31 -4.89
N PRO A 195 -5.36 -16.52 -5.03
CA PRO A 195 -6.06 -17.18 -3.96
C PRO A 195 -5.17 -17.39 -2.73
N VAL A 196 -5.76 -17.23 -1.55
CA VAL A 196 -5.07 -17.38 -0.26
C VAL A 196 -5.77 -18.45 0.57
N PRO A 197 -5.06 -19.15 1.48
CA PRO A 197 -5.70 -20.16 2.33
C PRO A 197 -6.79 -19.55 3.22
N GLU A 198 -6.54 -18.35 3.75
CA GLU A 198 -7.44 -17.62 4.63
C GLU A 198 -7.06 -16.15 4.70
N PHE A 199 -7.98 -15.30 5.13
CA PHE A 199 -7.69 -13.90 5.50
C PHE A 199 -7.67 -13.81 7.02
N PRO A 200 -6.52 -13.47 7.64
CA PRO A 200 -6.44 -13.35 9.08
C PRO A 200 -7.28 -12.17 9.59
N ASP A 201 -7.75 -12.26 10.83
CA ASP A 201 -8.54 -11.21 11.49
C ASP A 201 -7.73 -9.93 11.80
N ARG A 202 -6.40 -10.09 11.95
CA ARG A 202 -5.45 -9.00 12.22
C ARG A 202 -4.29 -9.00 11.21
N PRO A 203 -3.57 -7.85 11.08
CA PRO A 203 -2.36 -7.78 10.25
C PRO A 203 -1.33 -8.84 10.63
N ALA A 204 -0.67 -9.47 9.64
CA ALA A 204 0.32 -10.51 9.89
C ALA A 204 1.45 -10.03 10.83
N LEU A 205 1.94 -8.80 10.68
CA LEU A 205 2.98 -8.23 11.54
C LEU A 205 2.56 -8.08 13.01
N GLU A 206 1.26 -7.96 13.29
CA GLU A 206 0.75 -8.02 14.67
C GLU A 206 0.72 -9.45 15.20
N LEU A 207 0.29 -10.41 14.36
CA LEU A 207 0.27 -11.83 14.72
C LEU A 207 1.68 -12.36 14.97
N ASP A 208 2.65 -11.90 14.19
CA ASP A 208 4.07 -12.25 14.32
C ASP A 208 4.78 -11.49 15.47
N GLY A 209 4.08 -10.59 16.19
CA GLY A 209 4.64 -9.82 17.29
C GLY A 209 5.64 -8.73 16.87
N TRP A 210 5.68 -8.38 15.59
CA TRP A 210 6.61 -7.37 15.07
C TRP A 210 6.26 -5.95 15.51
N THR A 211 4.97 -5.59 15.49
CA THR A 211 4.46 -4.28 15.85
C THR A 211 2.96 -4.36 16.15
N HIS A 212 2.36 -3.29 16.65
CA HIS A 212 0.93 -3.18 16.90
C HIS A 212 0.35 -1.96 16.20
N ALA A 213 -0.91 -2.07 15.74
CA ALA A 213 -1.64 -0.93 15.23
C ALA A 213 -1.88 0.09 16.36
N ARG A 214 -1.71 1.36 16.04
CA ARG A 214 -1.94 2.46 16.96
C ARG A 214 -3.35 3.02 16.80
N PRO A 215 -3.97 3.58 17.86
CA PRO A 215 -5.32 4.13 17.78
C PRO A 215 -5.38 5.36 16.87
N LEU A 216 -6.50 5.53 16.16
CA LEU A 216 -6.71 6.65 15.24
C LEU A 216 -6.49 8.03 15.89
N SER A 217 -6.80 8.16 17.17
CA SER A 217 -6.64 9.41 17.93
C SER A 217 -5.21 9.95 17.96
N GLU A 218 -4.20 9.09 17.72
CA GLU A 218 -2.81 9.51 17.64
C GLU A 218 -2.45 10.12 16.27
N PHE A 219 -3.29 9.95 15.25
CA PHE A 219 -3.05 10.38 13.87
C PHE A 219 -3.92 11.55 13.43
N VAL A 220 -4.85 11.98 14.27
CA VAL A 220 -5.75 13.09 13.95
C VAL A 220 -5.41 14.29 14.82
N SER A 221 -5.12 15.41 14.17
CA SER A 221 -4.91 16.69 14.82
C SER A 221 -5.88 17.73 14.24
N GLU A 222 -6.32 18.67 15.03
CA GLU A 222 -7.21 19.75 14.61
C GLU A 222 -6.43 21.09 14.51
N ASN A 223 -6.51 21.72 13.37
CA ASN A 223 -5.89 23.01 13.03
C ASN A 223 -4.35 23.04 13.07
N ARG A 224 -3.68 22.33 13.98
CA ARG A 224 -2.21 22.31 14.11
C ARG A 224 -1.74 20.90 14.45
N TRP A 225 -0.55 20.54 14.00
CA TRP A 225 0.09 19.28 14.32
C TRP A 225 0.16 19.05 15.84
N GLY A 226 -0.28 17.85 16.28
CA GLY A 226 -0.28 17.44 17.70
C GLY A 226 -1.40 18.04 18.56
N GLN A 227 -2.31 18.83 17.99
CA GLN A 227 -3.48 19.32 18.68
C GLN A 227 -4.65 18.34 18.51
N PRO A 228 -5.11 17.66 19.58
CA PRO A 228 -6.20 16.69 19.45
C PRO A 228 -7.52 17.37 19.11
N PRO A 229 -8.43 16.70 18.37
CA PRO A 229 -9.75 17.24 18.07
C PRO A 229 -10.57 17.53 19.32
N GLY A 230 -11.39 18.59 19.26
CA GLY A 230 -12.33 18.94 20.35
C GLY A 230 -11.71 19.69 21.53
N ASN A 231 -10.45 20.14 21.45
CA ASN A 231 -9.90 21.06 22.44
C ASN A 231 -10.16 22.50 21.98
N PRO A 232 -11.19 23.22 22.52
CA PRO A 232 -11.39 24.61 22.14
C PRO A 232 -10.12 25.37 22.49
N ALA A 233 -9.57 26.10 21.51
CA ALA A 233 -8.39 26.91 21.68
C ALA A 233 -8.51 27.72 22.99
N ARG A 234 -7.64 27.46 23.95
CA ARG A 234 -7.41 28.41 25.02
C ARG A 234 -7.01 29.72 24.33
N GLY A 235 -7.78 30.75 24.67
CA GLY A 235 -7.64 32.06 24.06
C GLY A 235 -6.17 32.48 23.97
N THR A 236 -5.88 33.21 22.92
CA THR A 236 -4.61 33.82 22.58
C THR A 236 -3.83 34.27 23.84
N ASP A 237 -2.88 33.44 24.25
CA ASP A 237 -1.81 33.93 25.14
C ASP A 237 -0.58 34.13 24.27
N THR A 238 -0.30 35.41 24.08
CA THR A 238 0.89 35.95 23.45
C THR A 238 2.07 35.78 24.39
N GLY A 239 3.05 34.94 24.02
CA GLY A 239 4.40 35.04 24.55
C GLY A 239 4.88 33.83 25.36
N ALA A 240 5.70 33.03 24.74
CA ALA A 240 7.03 32.60 25.18
C ALA A 240 7.54 31.47 24.30
N ALA A 241 8.62 31.73 23.61
CA ALA A 241 9.39 30.72 22.89
C ALA A 241 10.00 29.75 23.91
N SER A 242 9.54 28.49 23.88
CA SER A 242 10.18 27.40 24.59
C SER A 242 10.97 26.55 23.59
N THR A 243 12.28 26.58 23.73
CA THR A 243 13.23 25.76 22.99
C THR A 243 13.01 24.30 23.33
N VAL A 244 12.54 23.52 22.36
CA VAL A 244 12.46 22.07 22.46
C VAL A 244 13.76 21.46 21.94
N SER A 245 14.51 20.87 22.84
CA SER A 245 15.68 20.02 22.57
C SER A 245 15.24 18.77 21.81
N SER A 246 15.75 18.62 20.59
CA SER A 246 15.61 17.41 19.78
C SER A 246 16.59 16.35 20.25
N GLN A 247 16.09 15.21 20.73
CA GLN A 247 16.86 13.96 20.75
C GLN A 247 16.39 13.05 19.60
N PRO A 248 17.34 12.41 18.88
CA PRO A 248 17.00 11.48 17.78
C PRO A 248 16.67 10.10 18.35
N VAL A 249 15.71 9.46 17.70
CA VAL A 249 15.36 8.04 17.87
C VAL A 249 16.02 7.21 16.79
#